data_1a3d242d54b28ebb987c1ba8ff3262d1
#
_entry.id   1a3d242d54b28ebb987c1ba8ff3262d1
#
_cell.length_a   1.000
_cell.length_b   1.000
_cell.length_c   1.000
_cell.angle_alpha   90.00
_cell.angle_beta   90.00
_cell.angle_gamma   90.00
#
_symmetry.space_group_name_H-M   'P 1'
#
loop_
_entity.id
_entity.type
_entity.pdbx_description
1 polymer ?
#
loop_
_entity_poly.entity_id
_entity_poly.type
_entity_poly.pdbx_seq_one_letter_code
_entity_poly.pdbx_strand_id
1 'polypeptide(L)'
;MPDYGAESCCPLRGSGHALQDAGTMRSSEGHMMYTAMNMTDHRQCVALSGCFRGKLCDQLMHRPGRSVGKGELVYGLGDSAQSVFFLRRGFVKLTSLTEDGRELILRLHQAGEVFGELCHCTGERREQAVAMEDSEIVELNFDEFVAHLQNNRPAFLLFLSNVAQQLSAAYDQIQTLSFSSTMERLVRTLGRLADEFGEPDGEWVRLTHYFRQDDLAQMIGARREVVSTLLNQLRDRGLINYARKDGLLLHRAGLEGFLNSTEKSPANLSDSGC
;
A
#
# COMPACT_ATOMS: atom_id res chain seq x y z
N MET A 1 -19.03 40.44 11.39
CA MET A 1 -19.95 40.08 10.30
C MET A 1 -19.65 40.99 9.12
N PRO A 2 -19.13 40.44 8.04
CA PRO A 2 -19.40 40.99 6.70
C PRO A 2 -20.09 39.94 5.85
N ASP A 3 -21.09 40.44 5.12
CA ASP A 3 -21.91 39.78 4.14
C ASP A 3 -21.07 39.13 3.00
N TYR A 4 -21.41 37.89 2.64
CA TYR A 4 -21.06 37.31 1.34
C TYR A 4 -22.30 37.27 0.46
N GLY A 5 -22.33 38.23 -0.46
CA GLY A 5 -23.31 38.29 -1.54
C GLY A 5 -23.18 37.11 -2.49
N ALA A 6 -24.32 36.51 -2.78
CA ALA A 6 -24.50 35.54 -3.84
C ALA A 6 -24.48 36.27 -5.20
N GLU A 7 -23.59 35.84 -6.11
CA GLU A 7 -23.79 36.09 -7.55
C GLU A 7 -23.53 34.83 -8.35
N SER A 8 -24.62 34.39 -8.92
CA SER A 8 -24.77 33.46 -10.01
C SER A 8 -23.96 33.88 -11.24
N CYS A 9 -23.34 32.96 -11.91
CA CYS A 9 -23.25 32.95 -13.38
C CYS A 9 -22.69 31.63 -13.94
N CYS A 10 -23.58 30.83 -14.46
CA CYS A 10 -23.26 29.95 -15.58
C CYS A 10 -23.87 30.61 -16.84
N PRO A 11 -23.15 30.69 -17.97
CA PRO A 11 -23.73 30.13 -19.16
C PRO A 11 -22.69 29.38 -20.04
N LEU A 12 -22.91 28.11 -20.26
CA LEU A 12 -22.39 27.42 -21.41
C LEU A 12 -23.54 27.18 -22.39
N ARG A 13 -23.51 27.86 -23.51
CA ARG A 13 -24.17 27.43 -24.74
C ARG A 13 -23.20 27.51 -25.90
N GLY A 14 -23.06 26.37 -26.55
CA GLY A 14 -23.17 26.21 -27.99
C GLY A 14 -21.86 26.06 -28.78
N SER A 15 -21.64 24.88 -29.27
CA SER A 15 -21.70 24.57 -30.72
C SER A 15 -21.15 23.17 -30.95
N GLY A 16 -21.97 22.37 -31.57
CA GLY A 16 -21.66 20.98 -31.93
C GLY A 16 -20.78 20.88 -33.16
N HIS A 17 -19.98 19.82 -33.21
CA HIS A 17 -19.65 19.15 -34.47
C HIS A 17 -19.35 17.67 -34.22
N ALA A 18 -20.12 16.87 -34.94
CA ALA A 18 -19.84 15.56 -35.51
C ALA A 18 -19.13 14.49 -34.66
N LEU A 19 -19.94 13.57 -34.15
CA LEU A 19 -19.57 12.18 -33.84
C LEU A 19 -19.56 11.39 -35.15
N GLN A 20 -18.45 10.73 -35.45
CA GLN A 20 -18.42 9.60 -36.35
C GLN A 20 -17.53 8.52 -35.76
N ASP A 21 -18.18 7.35 -35.59
CA ASP A 21 -17.65 6.01 -35.52
C ASP A 21 -16.47 5.68 -34.56
N ALA A 22 -16.82 5.12 -33.40
CA ALA A 22 -15.95 4.19 -32.69
C ALA A 22 -16.72 2.93 -32.38
N GLY A 23 -16.31 1.85 -33.04
CA GLY A 23 -16.87 0.52 -32.93
C GLY A 23 -16.80 -0.02 -31.51
N THR A 24 -17.85 -0.71 -31.14
CA THR A 24 -18.02 -1.50 -29.92
C THR A 24 -16.95 -2.60 -29.84
N MET A 25 -15.91 -2.40 -29.02
CA MET A 25 -15.09 -3.50 -28.51
C MET A 25 -15.47 -3.75 -27.06
N ARG A 26 -16.12 -4.87 -26.82
CA ARG A 26 -16.30 -5.44 -25.50
C ARG A 26 -14.92 -5.78 -24.93
N SER A 27 -14.49 -5.10 -23.89
CA SER A 27 -13.29 -5.45 -23.13
C SER A 27 -13.66 -6.48 -22.07
N SER A 28 -13.21 -7.70 -22.30
CA SER A 28 -13.01 -8.70 -21.27
C SER A 28 -11.80 -8.31 -20.43
N GLU A 29 -11.98 -8.33 -19.11
CA GLU A 29 -11.01 -8.56 -18.04
C GLU A 29 -9.61 -7.93 -18.19
N GLY A 30 -9.45 -6.74 -17.59
CA GLY A 30 -8.14 -6.11 -17.36
C GLY A 30 -7.40 -6.76 -16.19
N HIS A 31 -6.75 -7.90 -16.44
CA HIS A 31 -5.72 -8.44 -15.55
C HIS A 31 -4.42 -7.69 -15.84
N MET A 32 -4.04 -6.79 -14.93
CA MET A 32 -2.79 -6.03 -15.03
C MET A 32 -1.63 -6.96 -14.69
N MET A 33 -0.90 -7.45 -15.70
CA MET A 33 0.33 -8.21 -15.54
C MET A 33 1.43 -7.30 -14.97
N TYR A 34 1.85 -7.56 -13.75
CA TYR A 34 3.08 -7.03 -13.18
C TYR A 34 4.25 -7.95 -13.56
N THR A 35 5.14 -7.46 -14.38
CA THR A 35 6.41 -8.15 -14.68
C THR A 35 7.51 -7.46 -13.88
N ALA A 36 8.22 -8.22 -13.06
CA ALA A 36 9.43 -7.75 -12.37
C ALA A 36 10.49 -7.35 -13.40
N MET A 37 10.82 -6.09 -13.43
CA MET A 37 11.78 -5.55 -14.37
C MET A 37 12.92 -4.84 -13.63
N ASN A 38 14.15 -5.09 -14.06
CA ASN A 38 15.37 -4.45 -13.58
C ASN A 38 15.28 -2.91 -13.71
N MET A 39 15.36 -2.22 -12.57
CA MET A 39 15.06 -0.79 -12.41
C MET A 39 16.18 0.14 -12.90
N THR A 40 16.77 -0.09 -14.05
CA THR A 40 17.74 0.83 -14.66
C THR A 40 17.18 1.64 -15.85
N ASP A 41 15.91 1.42 -16.23
CA ASP A 41 15.32 2.13 -17.35
C ASP A 41 14.12 2.98 -16.89
N HIS A 42 14.18 4.28 -17.15
CA HIS A 42 13.12 5.29 -16.92
C HIS A 42 11.73 4.89 -17.43
N ARG A 43 11.67 3.97 -18.39
CA ARG A 43 10.41 3.48 -18.97
C ARG A 43 9.64 2.54 -18.06
N GLN A 44 10.28 2.02 -17.01
CA GLN A 44 9.72 1.01 -16.10
C GLN A 44 8.94 1.60 -14.92
N CYS A 45 9.21 2.85 -14.56
CA CYS A 45 8.41 3.60 -13.57
C CYS A 45 6.94 3.80 -14.02
N VAL A 46 6.63 3.47 -15.26
CA VAL A 46 5.30 3.69 -15.89
C VAL A 46 4.25 2.65 -15.48
N ALA A 47 4.66 1.50 -14.95
CA ALA A 47 3.76 0.37 -14.66
C ALA A 47 3.27 0.30 -13.20
N LEU A 48 3.86 1.09 -12.29
CA LEU A 48 3.50 1.06 -10.88
C LEU A 48 2.32 2.01 -10.61
N SER A 49 1.23 1.47 -10.11
CA SER A 49 0.08 2.21 -9.61
C SER A 49 0.47 2.99 -8.35
N GLY A 50 0.99 4.18 -8.50
CA GLY A 50 1.48 5.01 -7.39
C GLY A 50 2.70 5.84 -7.73
N CYS A 51 3.37 5.54 -8.84
CA CYS A 51 4.51 6.33 -9.28
C CYS A 51 4.06 7.73 -9.73
N PHE A 52 4.70 8.77 -9.21
CA PHE A 52 4.53 10.15 -9.65
C PHE A 52 5.08 10.29 -11.08
N ARG A 53 4.23 10.02 -12.09
CA ARG A 53 4.60 10.11 -13.52
C ARG A 53 4.87 11.55 -13.91
N GLY A 54 5.98 11.79 -14.61
CA GLY A 54 6.31 13.07 -15.24
C GLY A 54 7.45 13.84 -14.58
N LYS A 55 7.50 15.16 -14.80
CA LYS A 55 8.60 16.03 -14.39
C LYS A 55 9.02 15.91 -12.93
N LEU A 56 8.09 15.58 -12.01
CA LEU A 56 8.43 15.41 -10.59
C LEU A 56 9.25 14.14 -10.37
N CYS A 57 8.85 13.01 -10.95
CA CYS A 57 9.63 11.77 -10.87
C CYS A 57 11.02 11.94 -11.47
N ASP A 58 11.11 12.56 -12.65
CA ASP A 58 12.41 12.84 -13.31
C ASP A 58 13.30 13.72 -12.44
N GLN A 59 12.76 14.77 -11.84
CA GLN A 59 13.51 15.64 -10.92
C GLN A 59 13.96 14.90 -9.67
N LEU A 60 13.10 14.04 -9.07
CA LEU A 60 13.41 13.26 -7.89
C LEU A 60 14.45 12.17 -8.16
N MET A 61 14.42 11.59 -9.36
CA MET A 61 15.42 10.60 -9.77
C MET A 61 16.83 11.18 -9.90
N HIS A 62 16.97 12.49 -10.17
CA HIS A 62 18.28 13.15 -10.33
C HIS A 62 18.74 13.90 -9.07
N ARG A 63 17.93 13.99 -8.01
CA ARG A 63 18.35 14.61 -6.75
C ARG A 63 19.33 13.73 -5.98
N PRO A 64 20.21 14.33 -5.15
CA PRO A 64 21.00 13.55 -4.20
C PRO A 64 20.05 12.76 -3.29
N GLY A 65 20.21 11.44 -3.26
CA GLY A 65 19.52 10.56 -2.33
C GLY A 65 20.49 10.09 -1.24
N ARG A 66 19.96 9.70 -0.07
CA ARG A 66 20.73 9.02 0.96
C ARG A 66 20.47 7.52 0.91
N SER A 67 21.50 6.74 1.14
CA SER A 67 21.37 5.31 1.35
C SER A 67 20.95 5.05 2.80
N VAL A 68 20.01 4.12 2.97
CA VAL A 68 19.52 3.65 4.27
C VAL A 68 19.63 2.14 4.25
N GLY A 69 20.40 1.58 5.17
CA GLY A 69 20.61 0.14 5.28
C GLY A 69 19.38 -0.59 5.80
N LYS A 70 19.30 -1.88 5.50
CA LYS A 70 18.22 -2.75 6.00
C LYS A 70 18.13 -2.70 7.53
N GLY A 71 16.94 -2.39 8.05
CA GLY A 71 16.67 -2.26 9.48
C GLY A 71 16.95 -0.87 10.06
N GLU A 72 17.50 0.06 9.28
CA GLU A 72 17.73 1.42 9.71
C GLU A 72 16.47 2.29 9.60
N LEU A 73 16.40 3.30 10.46
CA LEU A 73 15.34 4.31 10.47
C LEU A 73 15.56 5.33 9.35
N VAL A 74 14.51 5.61 8.62
CA VAL A 74 14.40 6.79 7.74
C VAL A 74 14.09 8.02 8.60
N TYR A 75 13.09 7.88 9.49
CA TYR A 75 12.76 8.83 10.55
C TYR A 75 12.09 8.08 11.73
N GLY A 76 12.19 8.65 12.91
CA GLY A 76 11.65 8.12 14.15
C GLY A 76 10.43 8.87 14.67
N LEU A 77 9.81 8.31 15.73
CA LEU A 77 8.75 8.97 16.48
C LEU A 77 9.26 10.26 17.11
N GLY A 78 8.47 11.35 17.01
CA GLY A 78 8.82 12.66 17.54
C GLY A 78 9.76 13.48 16.65
N ASP A 79 10.29 12.93 15.56
CA ASP A 79 11.07 13.69 14.60
C ASP A 79 10.21 14.78 13.94
N SER A 80 10.86 15.82 13.40
CA SER A 80 10.18 16.88 12.66
C SER A 80 9.47 16.33 11.42
N ALA A 81 8.21 16.71 11.22
CA ALA A 81 7.38 16.29 10.08
C ALA A 81 7.39 17.32 8.92
N GLN A 82 8.48 18.07 8.76
CA GLN A 82 8.62 19.09 7.70
C GLN A 82 9.11 18.54 6.37
N SER A 83 9.41 17.26 6.30
CA SER A 83 9.90 16.60 5.09
C SER A 83 8.95 15.51 4.63
N VAL A 84 8.92 15.28 3.31
CA VAL A 84 8.40 14.07 2.67
C VAL A 84 9.54 13.32 2.02
N PHE A 85 9.36 12.03 1.82
CA PHE A 85 10.39 11.15 1.33
C PHE A 85 9.93 10.44 0.05
N PHE A 86 10.78 10.41 -0.95
CA PHE A 86 10.57 9.62 -2.16
C PHE A 86 11.49 8.39 -2.12
N LEU A 87 10.90 7.21 -2.22
CA LEU A 87 11.62 5.96 -2.25
C LEU A 87 12.09 5.66 -3.67
N ARG A 88 13.36 5.90 -3.95
CA ARG A 88 13.94 5.63 -5.27
C ARG A 88 14.17 4.14 -5.50
N ARG A 89 14.64 3.43 -4.48
CA ARG A 89 14.90 1.99 -4.49
C ARG A 89 14.73 1.43 -3.09
N GLY A 90 14.36 0.15 -3.00
CA GLY A 90 14.20 -0.58 -1.76
C GLY A 90 12.76 -0.71 -1.32
N PHE A 91 12.57 -0.99 -0.03
CA PHE A 91 11.29 -1.29 0.57
C PHE A 91 11.26 -0.77 2.00
N VAL A 92 10.22 -0.01 2.36
CA VAL A 92 10.09 0.69 3.65
C VAL A 92 8.78 0.33 4.31
N LYS A 93 8.78 0.07 5.62
CA LYS A 93 7.58 -0.06 6.43
C LYS A 93 7.36 1.18 7.30
N LEU A 94 6.11 1.65 7.37
CA LEU A 94 5.66 2.59 8.39
C LEU A 94 5.09 1.81 9.56
N THR A 95 5.56 2.11 10.77
CA THR A 95 5.09 1.45 11.98
C THR A 95 4.66 2.46 13.03
N SER A 96 3.67 2.10 13.82
CA SER A 96 3.25 2.80 15.03
C SER A 96 3.54 1.93 16.23
N LEU A 97 3.87 2.56 17.35
CA LEU A 97 4.01 1.88 18.64
C LEU A 97 2.70 2.00 19.41
N THR A 98 2.23 0.87 19.91
CA THR A 98 1.12 0.84 20.86
C THR A 98 1.61 1.22 22.26
N GLU A 99 0.70 1.56 23.20
CA GLU A 99 1.06 1.94 24.57
C GLU A 99 1.81 0.82 25.32
N ASP A 100 1.59 -0.44 24.98
CA ASP A 100 2.28 -1.60 25.52
C ASP A 100 3.59 -1.94 24.77
N GLY A 101 4.06 -1.03 23.90
CA GLY A 101 5.36 -1.13 23.21
C GLY A 101 5.39 -2.10 22.02
N ARG A 102 4.23 -2.59 21.56
CA ARG A 102 4.17 -3.41 20.36
C ARG A 102 4.16 -2.55 19.11
N GLU A 103 4.86 -3.00 18.09
CA GLU A 103 4.83 -2.37 16.77
C GLU A 103 3.63 -2.89 15.96
N LEU A 104 2.96 -1.98 15.27
CA LEU A 104 1.95 -2.28 14.25
C LEU A 104 2.42 -1.70 12.93
N ILE A 105 2.52 -2.51 11.88
CA ILE A 105 2.77 -2.03 10.53
C ILE A 105 1.50 -1.38 10.00
N LEU A 106 1.58 -0.07 9.75
CA LEU A 106 0.50 0.72 9.19
C LEU A 106 0.47 0.61 7.67
N ARG A 107 1.67 0.66 7.04
CA ARG A 107 1.83 0.64 5.58
C ARG A 107 3.19 0.14 5.15
N LEU A 108 3.24 -0.34 3.92
CA LEU A 108 4.45 -0.69 3.19
C LEU A 108 4.60 0.25 2.00
N HIS A 109 5.83 0.66 1.73
CA HIS A 109 6.17 1.51 0.59
C HIS A 109 7.24 0.83 -0.27
N GLN A 110 7.00 0.86 -1.58
CA GLN A 110 7.92 0.35 -2.58
C GLN A 110 8.53 1.50 -3.41
N ALA A 111 9.54 1.17 -4.20
CA ALA A 111 10.19 2.13 -5.06
C ALA A 111 9.18 2.88 -5.97
N GLY A 112 9.36 4.20 -6.10
CA GLY A 112 8.47 5.09 -6.84
C GLY A 112 7.39 5.76 -6.00
N GLU A 113 7.26 5.44 -4.70
CA GLU A 113 6.27 6.03 -3.81
C GLU A 113 6.84 7.18 -2.97
N VAL A 114 5.92 8.09 -2.57
CA VAL A 114 6.17 9.16 -1.60
C VAL A 114 5.54 8.76 -0.27
N PHE A 115 6.21 9.06 0.84
CA PHE A 115 5.72 8.80 2.18
C PHE A 115 6.17 9.88 3.17
N GLY A 116 5.60 9.88 4.36
CA GLY A 116 5.91 10.86 5.41
C GLY A 116 5.08 12.14 5.32
N GLU A 117 4.02 12.18 4.52
CA GLU A 117 3.15 13.35 4.34
C GLU A 117 2.12 13.51 5.47
N LEU A 118 1.76 12.43 6.18
CA LEU A 118 0.60 12.41 7.06
C LEU A 118 0.75 13.28 8.32
N CYS A 119 1.96 13.42 8.84
CA CYS A 119 2.19 14.09 10.12
C CYS A 119 2.52 15.58 9.99
N HIS A 120 2.53 16.14 8.78
CA HIS A 120 2.90 17.54 8.56
C HIS A 120 2.03 18.52 9.38
N CYS A 121 0.72 18.29 9.45
CA CYS A 121 -0.20 19.16 10.18
C CYS A 121 0.00 19.13 11.72
N THR A 122 0.67 18.13 12.27
CA THR A 122 0.97 18.02 13.69
C THR A 122 2.39 18.48 14.04
N GLY A 123 3.26 18.65 13.04
CA GLY A 123 4.63 19.11 13.19
C GLY A 123 5.62 18.03 13.65
N GLU A 124 5.13 16.92 14.19
CA GLU A 124 5.94 15.81 14.71
C GLU A 124 5.46 14.47 14.16
N ARG A 125 6.39 13.53 13.95
CA ARG A 125 6.12 12.18 13.48
C ARG A 125 5.40 11.36 14.56
N ARG A 126 4.26 10.76 14.20
CA ARG A 126 3.50 9.83 15.05
C ARG A 126 3.74 8.37 14.68
N GLU A 127 4.42 8.13 13.58
CA GLU A 127 4.90 6.85 13.10
C GLU A 127 6.40 6.92 12.85
N GLN A 128 7.03 5.78 12.74
CA GLN A 128 8.42 5.64 12.29
C GLN A 128 8.46 4.92 10.96
N ALA A 129 9.48 5.25 10.15
CA ALA A 129 9.75 4.60 8.87
C ALA A 129 11.03 3.80 8.97
N VAL A 130 10.97 2.50 8.66
CA VAL A 130 12.09 1.55 8.76
C VAL A 130 12.34 0.90 7.40
N ALA A 131 13.58 0.91 6.94
CA ALA A 131 13.97 0.21 5.72
C ALA A 131 13.92 -1.31 5.94
N MET A 132 13.15 -2.03 5.14
CA MET A 132 13.09 -3.50 5.15
C MET A 132 14.17 -4.12 4.27
N GLU A 133 14.74 -3.34 3.35
CA GLU A 133 15.83 -3.68 2.44
C GLU A 133 16.75 -2.48 2.31
N ASP A 134 17.96 -2.67 1.76
CA ASP A 134 18.85 -1.56 1.44
C ASP A 134 18.16 -0.61 0.47
N SER A 135 17.92 0.61 0.93
CA SER A 135 17.04 1.58 0.28
C SER A 135 17.77 2.85 -0.09
N GLU A 136 17.29 3.52 -1.13
CA GLU A 136 17.75 4.83 -1.55
C GLU A 136 16.60 5.81 -1.50
N ILE A 137 16.75 6.89 -0.72
CA ILE A 137 15.66 7.79 -0.35
C ILE A 137 16.06 9.23 -0.66
N VAL A 138 15.17 9.95 -1.32
CA VAL A 138 15.29 11.38 -1.55
C VAL A 138 14.37 12.10 -0.58
N GLU A 139 14.94 13.01 0.20
CA GLU A 139 14.20 13.87 1.11
C GLU A 139 13.85 15.19 0.44
N LEU A 140 12.60 15.64 0.62
CA LEU A 140 12.10 16.91 0.14
C LEU A 140 11.49 17.69 1.29
N ASN A 141 11.69 19.01 1.31
CA ASN A 141 10.91 19.88 2.17
C ASN A 141 9.42 19.81 1.75
N PHE A 142 8.51 19.82 2.73
CA PHE A 142 7.07 19.72 2.47
C PHE A 142 6.54 20.87 1.60
N ASP A 143 6.96 22.10 1.86
CA ASP A 143 6.51 23.26 1.08
C ASP A 143 6.96 23.17 -0.38
N GLU A 144 8.17 22.69 -0.61
CA GLU A 144 8.68 22.43 -1.95
C GLU A 144 7.84 21.36 -2.66
N PHE A 145 7.51 20.27 -1.96
CA PHE A 145 6.64 19.22 -2.49
C PHE A 145 5.27 19.77 -2.86
N VAL A 146 4.65 20.57 -1.99
CA VAL A 146 3.36 21.22 -2.25
C VAL A 146 3.46 22.15 -3.47
N ALA A 147 4.52 22.96 -3.58
CA ALA A 147 4.73 23.84 -4.73
C ALA A 147 4.83 23.05 -6.04
N HIS A 148 5.46 21.88 -6.05
CA HIS A 148 5.48 20.99 -7.21
C HIS A 148 4.07 20.48 -7.57
N LEU A 149 3.27 20.08 -6.59
CA LEU A 149 1.90 19.62 -6.83
C LEU A 149 1.01 20.72 -7.39
N GLN A 150 1.12 21.96 -6.86
CA GLN A 150 0.34 23.11 -7.32
C GLN A 150 0.61 23.44 -8.80
N ASN A 151 1.85 23.27 -9.25
CA ASN A 151 2.27 23.54 -10.61
C ASN A 151 2.12 22.35 -11.58
N ASN A 152 1.65 21.19 -11.07
CA ASN A 152 1.52 19.95 -11.84
C ASN A 152 0.21 19.24 -11.53
N ARG A 153 -0.87 19.62 -12.21
CA ARG A 153 -2.21 19.04 -12.01
C ARG A 153 -2.24 17.50 -12.11
N PRO A 154 -1.59 16.83 -13.06
CA PRO A 154 -1.53 15.35 -13.08
C PRO A 154 -0.91 14.75 -11.81
N ALA A 155 0.21 15.31 -11.34
CA ALA A 155 0.86 14.86 -10.11
C ALA A 155 -0.03 15.09 -8.88
N PHE A 156 -0.72 16.23 -8.82
CA PHE A 156 -1.68 16.52 -7.75
C PHE A 156 -2.84 15.51 -7.71
N LEU A 157 -3.45 15.21 -8.86
CA LEU A 157 -4.54 14.24 -8.94
C LEU A 157 -4.07 12.81 -8.57
N LEU A 158 -2.86 12.44 -8.98
CA LEU A 158 -2.26 11.16 -8.60
C LEU A 158 -2.01 11.09 -7.09
N PHE A 159 -1.44 12.15 -6.50
CA PHE A 159 -1.24 12.24 -5.05
C PHE A 159 -2.56 12.12 -4.29
N LEU A 160 -3.59 12.86 -4.71
CA LEU A 160 -4.93 12.79 -4.09
C LEU A 160 -5.53 11.38 -4.20
N SER A 161 -5.38 10.73 -5.37
CA SER A 161 -5.82 9.35 -5.56
C SER A 161 -5.10 8.38 -4.62
N ASN A 162 -3.78 8.54 -4.45
CA ASN A 162 -2.99 7.72 -3.52
C ASN A 162 -3.45 7.91 -2.07
N VAL A 163 -3.68 9.15 -1.63
CA VAL A 163 -4.19 9.44 -0.28
C VAL A 163 -5.57 8.82 -0.08
N ALA A 164 -6.46 8.90 -1.07
CA ALA A 164 -7.79 8.27 -1.01
C ALA A 164 -7.69 6.73 -0.92
N GLN A 165 -6.80 6.11 -1.69
CA GLN A 165 -6.53 4.67 -1.62
C GLN A 165 -5.96 4.26 -0.26
N GLN A 166 -5.04 5.06 0.30
CA GLN A 166 -4.49 4.83 1.64
C GLN A 166 -5.58 4.87 2.70
N LEU A 167 -6.48 5.85 2.63
CA LEU A 167 -7.60 5.97 3.56
C LEU A 167 -8.56 4.77 3.44
N SER A 168 -8.88 4.35 2.22
CA SER A 168 -9.70 3.15 1.99
C SER A 168 -9.05 1.90 2.59
N ALA A 169 -7.75 1.69 2.34
CA ALA A 169 -7.01 0.55 2.90
C ALA A 169 -6.96 0.59 4.44
N ALA A 170 -6.89 1.78 5.05
CA ALA A 170 -6.96 1.93 6.51
C ALA A 170 -8.34 1.54 7.05
N TYR A 171 -9.44 1.88 6.38
CA TYR A 171 -10.78 1.43 6.77
C TYR A 171 -10.93 -0.08 6.66
N ASP A 172 -10.43 -0.71 5.60
CA ASP A 172 -10.43 -2.16 5.43
C ASP A 172 -9.63 -2.86 6.53
N GLN A 173 -8.50 -2.26 6.93
CA GLN A 173 -7.70 -2.78 8.04
C GLN A 173 -8.43 -2.66 9.39
N ILE A 174 -9.11 -1.55 9.67
CA ILE A 174 -9.94 -1.38 10.86
C ILE A 174 -11.04 -2.44 10.92
N GLN A 175 -11.77 -2.67 9.81
CA GLN A 175 -12.78 -3.71 9.73
C GLN A 175 -12.17 -5.09 9.99
N THR A 176 -11.06 -5.40 9.33
CA THR A 176 -10.36 -6.67 9.50
C THR A 176 -9.93 -6.91 10.96
N LEU A 177 -9.39 -5.90 11.62
CA LEU A 177 -8.97 -6.00 13.02
C LEU A 177 -10.16 -6.16 13.98
N SER A 178 -11.31 -5.57 13.65
CA SER A 178 -12.49 -5.54 14.54
C SER A 178 -13.33 -6.81 14.48
N PHE A 179 -13.46 -7.43 13.32
CA PHE A 179 -14.46 -8.49 13.08
C PHE A 179 -13.87 -9.84 12.69
N SER A 180 -12.58 -9.93 12.37
CA SER A 180 -11.97 -11.16 11.86
C SER A 180 -11.18 -11.91 12.94
N SER A 181 -11.23 -13.23 12.89
CA SER A 181 -10.32 -14.08 13.65
C SER A 181 -8.86 -13.84 13.26
N THR A 182 -7.90 -14.21 14.11
CA THR A 182 -6.46 -14.03 13.79
C THR A 182 -6.06 -14.80 12.52
N MET A 183 -6.66 -15.97 12.28
CA MET A 183 -6.44 -16.74 11.05
C MET A 183 -6.97 -15.98 9.83
N GLU A 184 -8.19 -15.44 9.89
CA GLU A 184 -8.76 -14.65 8.78
C GLU A 184 -7.95 -13.39 8.52
N ARG A 185 -7.50 -12.68 9.58
CA ARG A 185 -6.61 -11.53 9.44
C ARG A 185 -5.33 -11.88 8.69
N LEU A 186 -4.71 -13.02 9.03
CA LEU A 186 -3.52 -13.50 8.35
C LEU A 186 -3.81 -13.81 6.88
N VAL A 187 -4.88 -14.55 6.59
CA VAL A 187 -5.25 -14.91 5.21
C VAL A 187 -5.57 -13.67 4.37
N ARG A 188 -6.33 -12.71 4.89
CA ARG A 188 -6.62 -11.44 4.20
C ARG A 188 -5.34 -10.63 3.95
N THR A 189 -4.44 -10.58 4.93
CA THR A 189 -3.14 -9.89 4.78
C THR A 189 -2.27 -10.57 3.72
N LEU A 190 -2.18 -11.90 3.72
CA LEU A 190 -1.45 -12.63 2.68
C LEU A 190 -2.04 -12.42 1.28
N GLY A 191 -3.37 -12.39 1.16
CA GLY A 191 -4.07 -12.06 -0.09
C GLY A 191 -3.70 -10.66 -0.59
N ARG A 192 -3.75 -9.64 0.28
CA ARG A 192 -3.34 -8.28 -0.06
C ARG A 192 -1.87 -8.18 -0.47
N LEU A 193 -0.97 -8.85 0.25
CA LEU A 193 0.45 -8.89 -0.13
C LEU A 193 0.66 -9.56 -1.49
N ALA A 194 -0.14 -10.59 -1.82
CA ALA A 194 -0.11 -11.21 -3.14
C ALA A 194 -0.57 -10.26 -4.25
N ASP A 195 -1.56 -9.39 -3.95
CA ASP A 195 -2.05 -8.40 -4.91
C ASP A 195 -1.08 -7.24 -5.14
N GLU A 196 -0.43 -6.79 -4.06
CA GLU A 196 0.46 -5.62 -4.10
C GLU A 196 1.89 -5.99 -4.52
N PHE A 197 2.41 -7.15 -4.07
CA PHE A 197 3.82 -7.53 -4.18
C PHE A 197 4.01 -8.94 -4.73
N GLY A 198 3.02 -9.52 -5.38
CA GLY A 198 3.08 -10.87 -5.90
C GLY A 198 3.42 -10.94 -7.38
N GLU A 199 4.22 -11.94 -7.76
CA GLU A 199 4.46 -12.34 -9.14
C GLU A 199 3.85 -13.72 -9.40
N PRO A 200 3.17 -13.92 -10.55
CA PRO A 200 2.64 -15.22 -10.91
C PRO A 200 3.76 -16.29 -11.01
N ASP A 201 3.53 -17.46 -10.42
CA ASP A 201 4.40 -18.62 -10.46
C ASP A 201 3.56 -19.91 -10.62
N GLY A 202 3.05 -20.13 -11.82
CA GLY A 202 2.10 -21.21 -12.14
C GLY A 202 0.75 -20.98 -11.44
N GLU A 203 0.33 -21.93 -10.59
CA GLU A 203 -0.88 -21.83 -9.76
C GLU A 203 -0.65 -21.02 -8.48
N TRP A 204 0.60 -20.63 -8.22
CA TRP A 204 1.03 -19.89 -7.05
C TRP A 204 1.30 -18.42 -7.39
N VAL A 205 1.32 -17.61 -6.36
CA VAL A 205 1.83 -16.25 -6.41
C VAL A 205 3.03 -16.18 -5.48
N ARG A 206 4.17 -15.78 -6.00
CA ARG A 206 5.40 -15.60 -5.24
C ARG A 206 5.52 -14.16 -4.79
N LEU A 207 5.72 -13.94 -3.49
CA LEU A 207 6.00 -12.60 -2.98
C LEU A 207 7.41 -12.16 -3.40
N THR A 208 7.52 -10.94 -3.95
CA THR A 208 8.78 -10.35 -4.42
C THR A 208 9.67 -9.85 -3.29
N HIS A 209 9.07 -9.55 -2.13
CA HIS A 209 9.74 -9.11 -0.93
C HIS A 209 9.71 -10.18 0.16
N TYR A 210 10.76 -10.21 0.98
CA TYR A 210 10.85 -11.12 2.10
C TYR A 210 10.17 -10.54 3.33
N PHE A 211 9.15 -11.24 3.84
CA PHE A 211 8.45 -10.91 5.07
C PHE A 211 8.82 -11.89 6.18
N ARG A 212 9.32 -11.37 7.30
CA ARG A 212 9.54 -12.17 8.51
C ARG A 212 8.21 -12.49 9.17
N GLN A 213 8.18 -13.53 10.00
CA GLN A 213 7.00 -13.82 10.82
C GLN A 213 6.64 -12.66 11.76
N ASP A 214 7.65 -11.90 12.21
CA ASP A 214 7.45 -10.68 13.00
C ASP A 214 6.73 -9.60 12.19
N ASP A 215 7.10 -9.39 10.93
CA ASP A 215 6.45 -8.40 10.07
C ASP A 215 4.98 -8.78 9.84
N LEU A 216 4.68 -10.06 9.57
CA LEU A 216 3.31 -10.54 9.44
C LEU A 216 2.53 -10.38 10.76
N ALA A 217 3.19 -10.63 11.91
CA ALA A 217 2.59 -10.45 13.23
C ALA A 217 2.24 -8.97 13.49
N GLN A 218 3.15 -8.07 13.14
CA GLN A 218 2.95 -6.61 13.21
C GLN A 218 1.82 -6.14 12.29
N MET A 219 1.63 -6.75 11.11
CA MET A 219 0.54 -6.39 10.19
C MET A 219 -0.85 -6.78 10.71
N ILE A 220 -0.94 -7.91 11.42
CA ILE A 220 -2.24 -8.44 11.87
C ILE A 220 -2.52 -8.18 13.37
N GLY A 221 -1.63 -7.46 14.06
CA GLY A 221 -1.78 -7.20 15.50
C GLY A 221 -1.76 -8.47 16.34
N ALA A 222 -0.86 -9.43 16.03
CA ALA A 222 -0.75 -10.69 16.72
C ALA A 222 0.68 -10.90 17.27
N ARG A 223 0.89 -11.97 18.05
CA ARG A 223 2.22 -12.40 18.49
C ARG A 223 2.86 -13.28 17.41
N ARG A 224 4.19 -13.23 17.28
CA ARG A 224 4.96 -14.03 16.33
C ARG A 224 4.68 -15.53 16.44
N GLU A 225 4.59 -16.06 17.67
CA GLU A 225 4.33 -17.49 17.92
C GLU A 225 2.99 -17.92 17.35
N VAL A 226 1.96 -17.06 17.47
CA VAL A 226 0.65 -17.29 16.88
C VAL A 226 0.75 -17.33 15.36
N VAL A 227 1.43 -16.37 14.76
CA VAL A 227 1.64 -16.32 13.29
C VAL A 227 2.39 -17.55 12.82
N SER A 228 3.46 -17.97 13.51
CA SER A 228 4.21 -19.17 13.18
C SER A 228 3.31 -20.42 13.16
N THR A 229 2.45 -20.57 14.16
CA THR A 229 1.48 -21.67 14.24
C THR A 229 0.47 -21.62 13.08
N LEU A 230 -0.09 -20.44 12.80
CA LEU A 230 -1.06 -20.25 11.72
C LEU A 230 -0.46 -20.49 10.34
N LEU A 231 0.77 -20.04 10.08
CA LEU A 231 1.48 -20.32 8.82
C LEU A 231 1.70 -21.83 8.62
N ASN A 232 2.06 -22.57 9.67
CA ASN A 232 2.17 -24.02 9.58
C ASN A 232 0.82 -24.66 9.22
N GLN A 233 -0.28 -24.22 9.85
CA GLN A 233 -1.63 -24.72 9.53
C GLN A 233 -2.02 -24.42 8.06
N LEU A 234 -1.68 -23.22 7.55
CA LEU A 234 -1.94 -22.86 6.15
C LEU A 234 -1.09 -23.70 5.18
N ARG A 235 0.17 -23.99 5.55
CA ARG A 235 1.05 -24.88 4.76
C ARG A 235 0.53 -26.31 4.74
N ASP A 236 0.11 -26.85 5.87
CA ASP A 236 -0.42 -28.21 5.96
C ASP A 236 -1.73 -28.37 5.16
N ARG A 237 -2.47 -27.29 4.92
CA ARG A 237 -3.63 -27.22 4.02
C ARG A 237 -3.26 -26.98 2.56
N GLY A 238 -1.99 -26.81 2.22
CA GLY A 238 -1.54 -26.51 0.86
C GLY A 238 -1.89 -25.10 0.38
N LEU A 239 -2.17 -24.16 1.28
CA LEU A 239 -2.53 -22.78 0.93
C LEU A 239 -1.32 -21.85 0.80
N ILE A 240 -0.21 -22.22 1.45
CA ILE A 240 1.08 -21.53 1.33
C ILE A 240 2.20 -22.55 1.19
N ASN A 241 3.33 -22.11 0.62
CA ASN A 241 4.56 -22.88 0.54
C ASN A 241 5.77 -21.95 0.60
N TYR A 242 6.96 -22.49 0.78
CA TYR A 242 8.22 -21.75 0.78
C TYR A 242 9.03 -22.10 -0.45
N ALA A 243 9.42 -21.09 -1.26
CA ALA A 243 10.34 -21.31 -2.37
C ALA A 243 11.78 -21.48 -1.88
N ARG A 244 12.61 -22.16 -2.72
CA ARG A 244 14.05 -22.30 -2.47
C ARG A 244 14.72 -20.93 -2.53
N LYS A 245 14.94 -20.16 -1.57
CA LYS A 245 15.54 -18.83 -1.43
C LYS A 245 14.57 -17.84 -0.77
N ASP A 246 13.98 -18.26 0.35
CA ASP A 246 13.26 -17.40 1.27
C ASP A 246 12.01 -16.66 0.72
N GLY A 247 11.45 -17.11 -0.40
CA GLY A 247 10.20 -16.59 -0.94
C GLY A 247 8.98 -17.32 -0.38
N LEU A 248 7.93 -16.58 -0.05
CA LEU A 248 6.63 -17.14 0.31
C LEU A 248 5.79 -17.31 -0.96
N LEU A 249 5.32 -18.54 -1.18
CA LEU A 249 4.39 -18.90 -2.25
C LEU A 249 2.99 -18.98 -1.68
N LEU A 250 2.04 -18.34 -2.33
CA LEU A 250 0.65 -18.23 -1.92
C LEU A 250 -0.25 -18.85 -2.99
N HIS A 251 -1.11 -19.78 -2.60
CA HIS A 251 -2.12 -20.35 -3.49
C HIS A 251 -3.37 -19.46 -3.44
N ARG A 252 -3.44 -18.46 -4.34
CA ARG A 252 -4.42 -17.39 -4.28
C ARG A 252 -5.86 -17.90 -4.23
N ALA A 253 -6.25 -18.77 -5.16
CA ALA A 253 -7.61 -19.33 -5.21
C ALA A 253 -7.96 -20.11 -3.93
N GLY A 254 -6.98 -20.80 -3.34
CA GLY A 254 -7.15 -21.51 -2.07
C GLY A 254 -7.38 -20.58 -0.88
N LEU A 255 -6.65 -19.45 -0.81
CA LEU A 255 -6.83 -18.45 0.24
C LEU A 255 -8.21 -17.76 0.13
N GLU A 256 -8.65 -17.44 -1.09
CA GLU A 256 -10.00 -16.90 -1.33
C GLU A 256 -11.09 -17.92 -0.96
N GLY A 257 -10.92 -19.18 -1.35
CA GLY A 257 -11.83 -20.27 -0.98
C GLY A 257 -11.94 -20.47 0.52
N PHE A 258 -10.82 -20.33 1.25
CA PHE A 258 -10.79 -20.40 2.71
C PHE A 258 -11.65 -19.29 3.34
N LEU A 259 -11.49 -18.04 2.92
CA LEU A 259 -12.27 -16.91 3.42
C LEU A 259 -13.77 -17.10 3.15
N ASN A 260 -14.14 -17.50 1.92
CA ASN A 260 -15.52 -17.74 1.55
C ASN A 260 -16.20 -18.87 2.37
N SER A 261 -15.41 -19.88 2.78
CA SER A 261 -15.92 -20.99 3.61
C SER A 261 -16.16 -20.55 5.07
N THR A 262 -15.34 -19.63 5.58
CA THR A 262 -15.44 -19.11 6.94
C THR A 262 -16.63 -18.14 7.07
N GLU A 263 -16.89 -17.30 6.07
CA GLU A 263 -18.01 -16.36 6.05
C GLU A 263 -19.39 -17.07 5.95
N LYS A 264 -19.44 -18.26 5.39
CA LYS A 264 -20.67 -19.06 5.25
C LYS A 264 -21.04 -19.88 6.49
N SER A 265 -20.21 -19.91 7.54
CA SER A 265 -20.51 -20.55 8.81
C SER A 265 -21.05 -19.48 9.79
N PRO A 266 -22.36 -19.23 9.84
CA PRO A 266 -22.92 -18.36 10.86
C PRO A 266 -22.64 -19.03 12.20
N ALA A 267 -21.99 -18.31 13.10
CA ALA A 267 -21.92 -18.71 14.49
C ALA A 267 -23.34 -19.07 14.94
N ASN A 268 -23.53 -20.32 15.33
CA ASN A 268 -24.73 -20.76 16.04
C ASN A 268 -24.91 -19.86 17.27
N LEU A 269 -25.71 -18.82 17.12
CA LEU A 269 -26.45 -18.23 18.20
C LEU A 269 -27.44 -19.35 18.62
N SER A 270 -26.97 -20.25 19.47
CA SER A 270 -27.85 -21.08 20.25
C SER A 270 -28.66 -20.15 21.14
N ASP A 271 -29.84 -19.84 20.65
CA ASP A 271 -30.99 -19.55 21.49
C ASP A 271 -31.15 -20.72 22.47
N SER A 272 -30.66 -20.52 23.66
CA SER A 272 -31.11 -21.30 24.80
C SER A 272 -31.91 -20.35 25.66
N GLY A 273 -33.20 -20.47 25.42
CA GLY A 273 -34.21 -19.81 26.21
C GLY A 273 -34.11 -20.15 27.71
N CYS A 274 -34.54 -19.24 28.49
CA CYS A 274 -35.56 -19.24 29.55
C CYS A 274 -35.68 -17.82 30.04
#